data_cf528c22c2b3931fdcafe50a4572c631
#
_entry.id   cf528c22c2b3931fdcafe50a4572c631
#
_cell.length_a   1.000
_cell.length_b   1.000
_cell.length_c   1.000
_cell.angle_alpha   90.00
_cell.angle_beta   90.00
_cell.angle_gamma   90.00
#
_symmetry.space_group_name_H-M   'P 1'
#
loop_
_entity.id
_entity.type
_entity.pdbx_description
1 polymer ?
#
loop_
_entity_poly.entity_id
_entity_poly.type
_entity_poly.pdbx_seq_one_letter_code
_entity_poly.pdbx_strand_id
1 'polypeptide(L)'
;EIPLRLVGSEMCIRDRYMFGDDVLVAPVTTPAKDGYAQVRVWLPEGEWYEWHTGALLEGNRIVERSFAIDEYPIYVKAGAILPLYLENVMNLNNNDEEIAVTVFPGGSGTMAFNLYEDNGNDKNYASEYAVTKLTSARSGNEQTIVIGKREGGYKEMPLARPFTVKVLSSLLPQSVTVNGVPAEYRYSAEDFALLVDLPELPCNQEKVIKIIYPSGKVDMNGLLGASKRIARSMEQLKYRNSYIVFKEEFGKMGSLNEAVMYAPSEMPALIADFWKSYHELPSVLERQGLKSEQATWFLQSVCWGEK
;
A
#
# COMPACT_ATOMS: atom_id res chain seq x y z
N GLU A 1 20.62 8.09 16.42
CA GLU A 1 21.85 7.56 15.79
C GLU A 1 21.44 6.49 14.80
N ILE A 2 21.78 6.67 13.52
CA ILE A 2 21.57 5.65 12.47
C ILE A 2 22.50 4.49 12.82
N PRO A 3 22.00 3.26 13.02
CA PRO A 3 22.86 2.14 13.35
C PRO A 3 23.88 1.94 12.22
N LEU A 4 25.17 2.02 12.52
CA LEU A 4 26.30 1.78 11.62
C LEU A 4 26.28 0.39 10.93
N ARG A 5 25.35 -0.49 11.31
CA ARG A 5 25.13 -1.81 10.70
C ARG A 5 24.44 -1.79 9.32
N LEU A 6 23.93 -0.66 8.87
CA LEU A 6 23.37 -0.51 7.50
C LEU A 6 24.43 -0.09 6.47
N VAL A 7 25.67 0.09 6.90
CA VAL A 7 26.81 0.39 6.04
C VAL A 7 27.49 -0.92 5.67
N GLY A 8 26.97 -1.64 4.72
CA GLY A 8 27.74 -2.58 3.94
C GLY A 8 28.75 -1.81 3.09
N SER A 9 29.94 -2.32 2.93
CA SER A 9 31.19 -1.65 2.63
C SER A 9 31.29 -0.82 1.34
N GLU A 10 30.26 -0.58 0.58
CA GLU A 10 30.34 0.25 -0.64
C GLU A 10 29.04 0.97 -1.05
N MET A 11 27.99 0.94 -0.24
CA MET A 11 26.79 1.69 -0.57
C MET A 11 26.73 2.98 0.22
N CYS A 12 26.93 4.07 -0.48
CA CYS A 12 26.83 5.42 0.07
C CYS A 12 25.45 5.63 0.73
N ILE A 13 25.42 6.23 1.89
CA ILE A 13 24.24 6.77 2.61
C ILE A 13 23.38 7.70 1.69
N ARG A 14 23.82 7.97 0.48
CA ARG A 14 23.14 8.84 -0.50
C ARG A 14 22.05 8.16 -1.31
N ASP A 15 21.98 6.84 -1.27
CA ASP A 15 21.05 6.05 -2.11
C ASP A 15 19.78 5.61 -1.40
N ARG A 16 19.75 5.63 -0.05
CA ARG A 16 18.55 5.33 0.75
C ARG A 16 18.70 5.78 2.20
N TYR A 17 17.56 5.89 2.90
CA TYR A 17 17.52 6.19 4.33
C TYR A 17 16.28 5.57 4.98
N MET A 18 16.34 5.32 6.29
CA MET A 18 15.19 4.94 7.08
C MET A 18 14.44 6.19 7.53
N PHE A 19 13.12 6.17 7.38
CA PHE A 19 12.20 7.14 7.95
C PHE A 19 11.41 6.45 9.07
N GLY A 20 11.83 6.66 10.30
CA GLY A 20 11.42 5.83 11.43
C GLY A 20 11.99 4.41 11.34
N ASP A 21 11.32 3.47 12.01
CA ASP A 21 11.81 2.09 12.13
C ASP A 21 11.33 1.17 10.98
N ASP A 22 10.24 1.55 10.31
CA ASP A 22 9.52 0.66 9.42
C ASP A 22 9.47 1.12 7.96
N VAL A 23 9.97 2.31 7.64
CA VAL A 23 9.93 2.86 6.28
C VAL A 23 11.35 3.09 5.76
N LEU A 24 11.64 2.56 4.58
CA LEU A 24 12.87 2.81 3.84
C LEU A 24 12.55 3.59 2.57
N VAL A 25 13.27 4.67 2.35
CA VAL A 25 13.10 5.53 1.16
C VAL A 25 14.41 5.56 0.37
N ALA A 26 14.31 5.36 -0.95
CA ALA A 26 15.45 5.47 -1.86
C ALA A 26 15.17 6.54 -2.92
N PRO A 27 15.82 7.71 -2.85
CA PRO A 27 15.60 8.77 -3.84
C PRO A 27 15.97 8.33 -5.25
N VAL A 28 15.16 8.72 -6.24
CA VAL A 28 15.48 8.51 -7.65
C VAL A 28 16.53 9.54 -8.07
N THR A 29 17.73 9.07 -8.39
CA THR A 29 18.86 9.94 -8.81
C THR A 29 19.28 9.75 -10.27
N THR A 30 18.63 8.81 -10.96
CA THR A 30 18.88 8.52 -12.38
C THR A 30 17.77 9.10 -13.26
N PRO A 31 18.10 9.62 -14.45
CA PRO A 31 17.08 10.07 -15.38
C PRO A 31 16.14 8.93 -15.80
N ALA A 32 14.86 9.26 -15.95
CA ALA A 32 13.90 8.32 -16.52
C ALA A 32 14.21 8.06 -18.00
N LYS A 33 14.10 6.81 -18.43
CA LYS A 33 14.15 6.37 -19.82
C LYS A 33 12.84 5.65 -20.14
N ASP A 34 12.21 6.01 -21.25
CA ASP A 34 10.92 5.44 -21.67
C ASP A 34 9.82 5.53 -20.61
N GLY A 35 9.85 6.59 -19.78
CA GLY A 35 8.87 6.87 -18.76
C GLY A 35 9.19 6.30 -17.37
N TYR A 36 10.28 5.54 -17.22
CA TYR A 36 10.68 4.93 -15.96
C TYR A 36 12.14 5.20 -15.61
N ALA A 37 12.40 5.44 -14.34
CA ALA A 37 13.74 5.44 -13.77
C ALA A 37 14.02 4.09 -13.12
N GLN A 38 15.14 3.47 -13.46
CA GLN A 38 15.58 2.24 -12.80
C GLN A 38 16.37 2.60 -11.55
N VAL A 39 16.00 1.98 -10.43
CA VAL A 39 16.63 2.20 -9.13
C VAL A 39 17.07 0.85 -8.55
N ARG A 40 18.31 0.81 -8.08
CA ARG A 40 18.86 -0.34 -7.36
C ARG A 40 18.83 -0.03 -5.86
N VAL A 41 18.12 -0.84 -5.11
CA VAL A 41 17.97 -0.65 -3.66
C VAL A 41 18.36 -1.92 -2.93
N TRP A 42 19.23 -1.80 -1.92
CA TRP A 42 19.48 -2.90 -1.01
C TRP A 42 18.41 -2.86 0.09
N LEU A 43 17.60 -3.89 0.18
CA LEU A 43 16.60 -4.06 1.23
C LEU A 43 17.21 -4.82 2.41
N PRO A 44 17.08 -4.30 3.66
CA PRO A 44 17.48 -5.03 4.86
C PRO A 44 16.77 -6.37 5.02
N GLU A 45 17.24 -7.21 5.94
CA GLU A 45 16.61 -8.49 6.27
C GLU A 45 15.14 -8.32 6.64
N GLY A 46 14.30 -9.25 6.19
CA GLY A 46 12.85 -9.27 6.36
C GLY A 46 12.11 -9.15 5.03
N GLU A 47 10.81 -8.98 5.12
CA GLU A 47 9.93 -8.77 3.97
C GLU A 47 9.50 -7.31 3.91
N TRP A 48 9.46 -6.74 2.70
CA TRP A 48 9.19 -5.33 2.45
C TRP A 48 8.07 -5.15 1.44
N TYR A 49 7.12 -4.30 1.77
CA TYR A 49 6.03 -3.89 0.89
C TYR A 49 6.45 -2.63 0.11
N GLU A 50 6.47 -2.73 -1.21
CA GLU A 50 6.72 -1.59 -2.10
C GLU A 50 5.43 -0.77 -2.25
N TRP A 51 5.44 0.46 -1.75
CA TRP A 51 4.23 1.27 -1.54
C TRP A 51 3.37 1.46 -2.80
N HIS A 52 3.99 1.84 -3.92
CA HIS A 52 3.25 2.19 -5.14
C HIS A 52 2.78 0.99 -5.97
N THR A 53 3.42 -0.14 -5.83
CA THR A 53 3.09 -1.33 -6.62
C THR A 53 2.34 -2.40 -5.84
N GLY A 54 2.41 -2.34 -4.51
CA GLY A 54 1.86 -3.38 -3.66
C GLY A 54 2.65 -4.69 -3.68
N ALA A 55 3.87 -4.68 -4.18
CA ALA A 55 4.73 -5.86 -4.23
C ALA A 55 5.36 -6.14 -2.86
N LEU A 56 5.30 -7.40 -2.43
CA LEU A 56 6.06 -7.91 -1.28
C LEU A 56 7.39 -8.45 -1.79
N LEU A 57 8.47 -7.93 -1.25
CA LEU A 57 9.84 -8.23 -1.66
C LEU A 57 10.62 -8.81 -0.48
N GLU A 58 11.31 -9.90 -0.71
CA GLU A 58 12.27 -10.42 0.26
C GLU A 58 13.47 -9.49 0.38
N GLY A 59 13.87 -9.19 1.61
CA GLY A 59 15.06 -8.42 1.92
C GLY A 59 16.36 -9.22 1.90
N ASN A 60 17.40 -8.67 2.52
CA ASN A 60 18.78 -9.15 2.52
C ASN A 60 19.34 -9.30 1.10
N ARG A 61 18.88 -8.46 0.17
CA ARG A 61 19.34 -8.45 -1.23
C ARG A 61 19.19 -7.07 -1.87
N ILE A 62 19.86 -6.90 -3.00
CA ILE A 62 19.61 -5.77 -3.88
C ILE A 62 18.41 -6.12 -4.76
N VAL A 63 17.46 -5.19 -4.85
CA VAL A 63 16.35 -5.23 -5.79
C VAL A 63 16.56 -4.16 -6.86
N GLU A 64 16.22 -4.47 -8.10
CA GLU A 64 16.19 -3.52 -9.21
C GLU A 64 14.74 -3.30 -9.60
N ARG A 65 14.28 -2.07 -9.50
CA ARG A 65 12.88 -1.71 -9.71
C ARG A 65 12.76 -0.48 -10.57
N SER A 66 11.68 -0.42 -11.32
CA SER A 66 11.35 0.70 -12.21
C SER A 66 10.25 1.55 -11.62
N PHE A 67 10.46 2.87 -11.60
CA PHE A 67 9.51 3.84 -11.03
C PHE A 67 9.15 4.89 -12.07
N ALA A 68 7.85 5.14 -12.24
CA ALA A 68 7.34 6.25 -13.04
C ALA A 68 7.52 7.58 -12.28
N ILE A 69 7.26 8.70 -12.96
CA ILE A 69 7.45 10.05 -12.39
C ILE A 69 6.62 10.31 -11.12
N ASP A 70 5.52 9.62 -10.98
CA ASP A 70 4.57 9.68 -9.85
C ASP A 70 4.73 8.51 -8.86
N GLU A 71 5.73 7.66 -9.06
CA GLU A 71 6.08 6.55 -8.19
C GLU A 71 7.40 6.85 -7.47
N TYR A 72 7.46 6.57 -6.17
CA TYR A 72 8.68 6.75 -5.37
C TYR A 72 9.13 5.41 -4.79
N PRO A 73 10.44 5.15 -4.72
CA PRO A 73 10.97 3.98 -4.03
C PRO A 73 10.78 4.10 -2.51
N ILE A 74 9.59 3.76 -2.04
CA ILE A 74 9.22 3.69 -0.63
C ILE A 74 8.91 2.23 -0.32
N TYR A 75 9.60 1.68 0.65
CA TYR A 75 9.43 0.31 1.11
C TYR A 75 9.04 0.33 2.58
N VAL A 76 7.99 -0.38 2.94
CA VAL A 76 7.51 -0.48 4.30
C VAL A 76 7.66 -1.92 4.77
N LYS A 77 8.12 -2.14 5.99
CA LYS A 77 8.19 -3.50 6.53
C LYS A 77 6.84 -4.19 6.43
N ALA A 78 6.84 -5.42 5.96
CA ALA A 78 5.63 -6.22 5.84
C ALA A 78 4.92 -6.35 7.19
N GLY A 79 3.60 -6.12 7.19
CA GLY A 79 2.78 -6.12 8.38
C GLY A 79 2.84 -4.86 9.23
N ALA A 80 3.67 -3.88 8.91
CA ALA A 80 3.77 -2.63 9.66
C ALA A 80 2.43 -1.90 9.76
N ILE A 81 2.33 -1.05 10.78
CA ILE A 81 1.20 -0.17 11.00
C ILE A 81 1.73 1.25 10.99
N LEU A 82 1.23 2.08 10.08
CA LEU A 82 1.59 3.48 10.02
C LEU A 82 0.37 4.35 10.27
N PRO A 83 0.37 5.17 11.33
CA PRO A 83 -0.60 6.24 11.47
C PRO A 83 -0.27 7.35 10.48
N LEU A 84 -1.22 7.68 9.63
CA LEU A 84 -1.11 8.71 8.62
C LEU A 84 -2.25 9.72 8.81
N TYR A 85 -2.04 10.94 8.37
CA TYR A 85 -3.16 11.84 8.16
C TYR A 85 -3.89 11.48 6.87
N LEU A 86 -5.19 11.77 6.82
CA LEU A 86 -5.96 11.64 5.60
C LEU A 86 -5.44 12.62 4.52
N GLU A 87 -5.84 12.39 3.29
CA GLU A 87 -5.51 13.27 2.18
C GLU A 87 -5.93 14.71 2.48
N ASN A 88 -5.13 15.68 1.98
CA ASN A 88 -5.32 17.12 2.11
C ASN A 88 -4.81 17.79 3.40
N VAL A 89 -4.11 17.10 4.26
CA VAL A 89 -3.39 17.76 5.36
C VAL A 89 -2.12 18.41 4.82
N MET A 90 -2.14 19.72 4.65
CA MET A 90 -1.03 20.50 4.09
C MET A 90 0.09 20.77 5.11
N ASN A 91 -0.26 20.83 6.37
CA ASN A 91 0.67 21.03 7.48
C ASN A 91 0.02 20.62 8.81
N LEU A 92 0.82 20.44 9.85
CA LEU A 92 0.34 19.99 11.17
C LEU A 92 -0.55 20.99 11.89
N ASN A 93 -0.53 22.27 11.52
CA ASN A 93 -1.40 23.28 12.12
C ASN A 93 -2.84 23.19 11.60
N ASN A 94 -3.03 22.57 10.45
CA ASN A 94 -4.34 22.25 9.87
C ASN A 94 -4.68 20.79 10.11
N ASN A 95 -4.15 20.22 11.18
CA ASN A 95 -4.35 18.83 11.54
C ASN A 95 -5.80 18.61 11.89
N ASP A 96 -6.47 17.87 11.03
CA ASP A 96 -7.72 17.25 11.39
C ASP A 96 -7.43 16.19 12.44
N GLU A 97 -8.26 16.11 13.42
CA GLU A 97 -8.10 15.18 14.53
C GLU A 97 -8.18 13.72 14.09
N GLU A 98 -8.57 13.45 12.85
CA GLU A 98 -8.71 12.12 12.27
C GLU A 98 -7.35 11.53 11.86
N ILE A 99 -7.12 10.28 12.28
CA ILE A 99 -5.93 9.49 11.93
C ILE A 99 -6.33 8.25 11.15
N ALA A 100 -5.67 8.06 9.99
CA ALA A 100 -5.74 6.83 9.24
C ALA A 100 -4.71 5.83 9.79
N VAL A 101 -5.18 4.78 10.44
CA VAL A 101 -4.36 3.64 10.86
C VAL A 101 -4.18 2.73 9.65
N THR A 102 -3.06 2.90 8.94
CA THR A 102 -2.77 2.14 7.72
C THR A 102 -2.01 0.86 8.05
N VAL A 103 -2.59 -0.27 7.70
CA VAL A 103 -2.03 -1.61 7.94
C VAL A 103 -1.52 -2.17 6.62
N PHE A 104 -0.24 -2.53 6.60
CA PHE A 104 0.43 -3.11 5.45
C PHE A 104 0.32 -4.64 5.46
N PRO A 105 0.24 -5.29 4.30
CA PRO A 105 0.16 -6.75 4.22
C PRO A 105 1.48 -7.43 4.59
N GLY A 106 1.44 -8.76 4.79
CA GLY A 106 2.61 -9.57 5.14
C GLY A 106 2.92 -9.55 6.62
N GLY A 107 4.16 -9.89 6.95
CA GLY A 107 4.62 -10.05 8.33
C GLY A 107 4.07 -11.30 9.03
N SER A 108 4.62 -11.63 10.16
CA SER A 108 4.21 -12.77 10.98
C SER A 108 4.01 -12.36 12.44
N GLY A 109 3.02 -12.97 13.11
CA GLY A 109 2.72 -12.66 14.50
C GLY A 109 1.94 -11.36 14.67
N THR A 110 2.14 -10.71 15.81
CA THR A 110 1.49 -9.43 16.14
C THR A 110 2.45 -8.29 15.87
N MET A 111 2.09 -7.44 14.93
CA MET A 111 2.80 -6.21 14.64
C MET A 111 2.29 -5.10 15.58
N ALA A 112 3.16 -4.17 15.95
CA ALA A 112 2.80 -3.09 16.85
C ALA A 112 3.49 -1.77 16.47
N PHE A 113 2.79 -0.68 16.71
CA PHE A 113 3.30 0.69 16.57
C PHE A 113 2.84 1.53 17.78
N ASN A 114 3.71 2.41 18.25
CA ASN A 114 3.37 3.34 19.32
C ASN A 114 3.16 4.73 18.71
N LEU A 115 1.90 5.14 18.59
CA LEU A 115 1.56 6.50 18.19
C LEU A 115 1.87 7.44 19.34
N TYR A 116 2.92 8.23 19.19
CA TYR A 116 3.32 9.27 20.11
C TYR A 116 2.66 10.59 19.71
N GLU A 117 2.17 11.34 20.69
CA GLU A 117 1.54 12.64 20.52
C GLU A 117 1.94 13.60 21.63
N ASP A 118 2.19 14.85 21.28
CA ASP A 118 2.40 15.97 22.19
C ASP A 118 1.71 17.24 21.63
N ASN A 119 1.87 18.39 22.29
CA ASN A 119 1.25 19.62 21.79
C ASN A 119 1.97 20.28 20.61
N GLY A 120 3.15 19.76 20.19
CA GLY A 120 3.92 20.24 19.05
C GLY A 120 4.54 21.64 19.16
N ASN A 121 4.27 22.37 20.25
CA ASN A 121 4.57 23.80 20.35
C ASN A 121 5.51 24.18 21.49
N ASP A 122 5.85 23.25 22.39
CA ASP A 122 6.72 23.54 23.52
C ASP A 122 7.86 22.51 23.68
N LYS A 123 8.70 22.72 24.71
CA LYS A 123 9.86 21.87 24.98
C LYS A 123 9.55 20.75 26.00
N ASN A 124 8.30 20.61 26.42
CA ASN A 124 7.91 19.67 27.47
C ASN A 124 7.63 18.25 26.93
N TYR A 125 7.86 18.01 25.64
CA TYR A 125 7.62 16.76 24.94
C TYR A 125 8.18 15.50 25.64
N ALA A 126 9.16 15.66 26.52
CA ALA A 126 9.74 14.56 27.28
C ALA A 126 8.91 14.16 28.52
N SER A 127 8.00 15.04 28.98
CA SER A 127 7.17 14.84 30.18
C SER A 127 5.67 15.00 29.93
N GLU A 128 5.28 15.75 28.90
CA GLU A 128 3.90 16.05 28.53
C GLU A 128 3.60 15.44 27.17
N TYR A 129 3.34 14.15 27.14
CA TYR A 129 3.04 13.40 25.93
C TYR A 129 2.02 12.29 26.20
N ALA A 130 1.42 11.79 25.16
CA ALA A 130 0.55 10.63 25.20
C ALA A 130 1.01 9.57 24.19
N VAL A 131 0.72 8.31 24.48
CA VAL A 131 1.02 7.19 23.60
C VAL A 131 -0.21 6.34 23.43
N THR A 132 -0.53 6.02 22.18
CA THR A 132 -1.55 5.03 21.80
C THR A 132 -0.89 3.85 21.13
N LYS A 133 -0.99 2.67 21.70
CA LYS A 133 -0.45 1.44 21.10
C LYS A 133 -1.41 0.94 20.04
N LEU A 134 -0.92 0.79 18.80
CA LEU A 134 -1.61 0.18 17.68
C LEU A 134 -1.08 -1.23 17.48
N THR A 135 -1.95 -2.21 17.26
CA THR A 135 -1.51 -3.58 16.95
C THR A 135 -2.33 -4.17 15.81
N SER A 136 -1.72 -5.06 15.05
CA SER A 136 -2.39 -5.87 14.02
C SER A 136 -1.86 -7.30 14.09
N ALA A 137 -2.77 -8.27 14.08
CA ALA A 137 -2.43 -9.68 14.01
C ALA A 137 -3.36 -10.38 13.02
N ARG A 138 -2.79 -11.26 12.19
CA ARG A 138 -3.56 -12.09 11.25
C ARG A 138 -3.37 -13.56 11.55
N SER A 139 -4.48 -14.29 11.66
CA SER A 139 -4.50 -15.74 11.84
C SER A 139 -5.49 -16.36 10.84
N GLY A 140 -4.96 -17.03 9.83
CA GLY A 140 -5.76 -17.58 8.76
C GLY A 140 -6.52 -16.48 7.99
N ASN A 141 -7.85 -16.57 8.02
CA ASN A 141 -8.74 -15.61 7.39
C ASN A 141 -9.26 -14.51 8.34
N GLU A 142 -8.83 -14.49 9.59
CA GLU A 142 -9.16 -13.45 10.57
C GLU A 142 -8.00 -12.48 10.73
N GLN A 143 -8.30 -11.18 10.70
CA GLN A 143 -7.38 -10.11 11.06
C GLN A 143 -7.99 -9.32 12.22
N THR A 144 -7.21 -9.13 13.29
CA THR A 144 -7.58 -8.32 14.43
C THR A 144 -6.66 -7.10 14.50
N ILE A 145 -7.23 -5.91 14.47
CA ILE A 145 -6.53 -4.64 14.60
C ILE A 145 -7.03 -3.99 15.88
N VAL A 146 -6.10 -3.54 16.72
CA VAL A 146 -6.43 -2.91 18.00
C VAL A 146 -5.83 -1.51 18.04
N ILE A 147 -6.69 -0.53 18.28
CA ILE A 147 -6.31 0.82 18.69
C ILE A 147 -6.45 0.84 20.22
N GLY A 148 -5.32 0.77 20.91
CA GLY A 148 -5.28 0.72 22.37
C GLY A 148 -5.84 1.99 23.02
N LYS A 149 -6.06 1.94 24.32
CA LYS A 149 -6.36 3.15 25.09
C LYS A 149 -5.13 4.05 25.09
N ARG A 150 -5.35 5.34 24.97
CA ARG A 150 -4.27 6.35 25.08
C ARG A 150 -3.81 6.46 26.52
N GLU A 151 -2.51 6.45 26.74
CA GLU A 151 -1.83 6.59 28.02
C GLU A 151 -1.01 7.88 28.04
N GLY A 152 -0.92 8.54 29.20
CA GLY A 152 -0.27 9.84 29.32
C GLY A 152 -1.21 11.01 29.00
N GLY A 153 -0.63 12.18 28.76
CA GLY A 153 -1.39 13.38 28.44
C GLY A 153 -0.54 14.60 28.21
N TYR A 154 -1.07 15.56 27.50
CA TYR A 154 -0.49 16.87 27.22
C TYR A 154 -1.59 17.94 27.17
N LYS A 155 -1.17 19.21 27.17
CA LYS A 155 -2.11 20.33 27.16
C LYS A 155 -2.93 20.33 25.83
N GLU A 156 -4.25 20.56 25.96
CA GLU A 156 -5.19 20.64 24.84
C GLU A 156 -5.38 19.32 24.05
N MET A 157 -5.01 18.21 24.66
CA MET A 157 -5.17 16.88 24.09
C MET A 157 -6.65 16.57 23.79
N PRO A 158 -7.02 16.11 22.56
CA PRO A 158 -8.39 15.73 22.25
C PRO A 158 -8.82 14.54 23.11
N LEU A 159 -10.01 14.60 23.70
CA LEU A 159 -10.55 13.52 24.55
C LEU A 159 -11.16 12.38 23.75
N ALA A 160 -11.66 12.69 22.56
CA ALA A 160 -12.19 11.74 21.58
C ALA A 160 -11.67 12.10 20.20
N ARG A 161 -11.63 11.11 19.29
CA ARG A 161 -11.13 11.31 17.93
C ARG A 161 -11.69 10.24 17.00
N PRO A 162 -12.02 10.60 15.75
CA PRO A 162 -12.28 9.62 14.70
C PRO A 162 -10.98 8.94 14.24
N PHE A 163 -11.10 7.69 13.82
CA PHE A 163 -10.04 6.95 13.16
C PHE A 163 -10.60 6.29 11.90
N THR A 164 -9.83 6.25 10.86
CA THR A 164 -10.06 5.35 9.71
C THR A 164 -9.02 4.24 9.74
N VAL A 165 -9.45 2.99 9.80
CA VAL A 165 -8.55 1.84 9.61
C VAL A 165 -8.49 1.53 8.12
N LYS A 166 -7.29 1.67 7.52
CA LYS A 166 -7.05 1.37 6.10
C LYS A 166 -6.17 0.12 5.99
N VAL A 167 -6.68 -0.96 5.41
CA VAL A 167 -5.93 -2.20 5.19
C VAL A 167 -5.60 -2.31 3.69
N LEU A 168 -4.31 -2.26 3.38
CA LEU A 168 -3.80 -2.30 1.99
C LEU A 168 -3.76 -3.73 1.44
N SER A 169 -3.82 -3.85 0.12
CA SER A 169 -3.83 -5.14 -0.60
C SER A 169 -4.81 -6.14 0.02
N SER A 170 -6.01 -5.63 0.32
CA SER A 170 -7.07 -6.37 1.02
C SER A 170 -8.08 -6.93 0.04
N LEU A 171 -8.59 -8.11 0.34
CA LEU A 171 -9.82 -8.61 -0.26
C LEU A 171 -11.04 -7.96 0.40
N LEU A 172 -12.18 -8.06 -0.27
CA LEU A 172 -13.47 -7.75 0.36
C LEU A 172 -13.71 -8.70 1.53
N PRO A 173 -14.03 -8.18 2.72
CA PRO A 173 -14.29 -9.02 3.87
C PRO A 173 -15.69 -9.66 3.82
N GLN A 174 -15.85 -10.79 4.47
CA GLN A 174 -17.15 -11.39 4.75
C GLN A 174 -17.88 -10.66 5.88
N SER A 175 -17.12 -10.18 6.85
CA SER A 175 -17.65 -9.38 7.95
C SER A 175 -16.59 -8.49 8.58
N VAL A 176 -17.04 -7.36 9.10
CA VAL A 176 -16.26 -6.44 9.92
C VAL A 176 -17.03 -6.17 11.20
N THR A 177 -16.33 -6.20 12.32
CA THR A 177 -16.91 -5.80 13.62
C THR A 177 -15.98 -4.83 14.34
N VAL A 178 -16.57 -3.91 15.09
CA VAL A 178 -15.87 -3.00 15.99
C VAL A 178 -16.39 -3.25 17.40
N ASN A 179 -15.50 -3.64 18.31
CA ASN A 179 -15.86 -4.05 19.68
C ASN A 179 -16.98 -5.12 19.72
N GLY A 180 -16.96 -6.04 18.74
CA GLY A 180 -17.97 -7.12 18.63
C GLY A 180 -19.30 -6.71 17.98
N VAL A 181 -19.48 -5.45 17.63
CA VAL A 181 -20.67 -4.95 16.91
C VAL A 181 -20.38 -4.90 15.42
N PRO A 182 -21.28 -5.39 14.54
CA PRO A 182 -21.12 -5.25 13.09
C PRO A 182 -20.89 -3.80 12.68
N ALA A 183 -19.95 -3.57 11.81
CA ALA A 183 -19.57 -2.25 11.33
C ALA A 183 -19.64 -2.18 9.80
N GLU A 184 -20.02 -1.02 9.28
CA GLU A 184 -19.93 -0.73 7.86
C GLU A 184 -18.47 -0.50 7.44
N TYR A 185 -18.18 -0.75 6.17
CA TYR A 185 -16.87 -0.52 5.59
C TYR A 185 -17.01 0.02 4.17
N ARG A 186 -15.98 0.71 3.72
CA ARG A 186 -15.79 1.10 2.32
C ARG A 186 -14.67 0.28 1.70
N TYR A 187 -14.73 0.09 0.40
CA TYR A 187 -13.65 -0.55 -0.34
C TYR A 187 -13.19 0.34 -1.50
N SER A 188 -11.90 0.66 -1.50
CA SER A 188 -11.26 1.34 -2.62
C SER A 188 -10.77 0.31 -3.63
N ALA A 189 -11.48 0.14 -4.73
CA ALA A 189 -11.03 -0.71 -5.82
C ALA A 189 -9.78 -0.15 -6.51
N GLU A 190 -9.59 1.17 -6.48
CA GLU A 190 -8.41 1.84 -7.05
C GLU A 190 -7.11 1.45 -6.34
N ASP A 191 -7.17 1.32 -5.01
CA ASP A 191 -6.02 0.99 -4.16
C ASP A 191 -6.04 -0.46 -3.65
N PHE A 192 -7.09 -1.23 -3.97
CA PHE A 192 -7.36 -2.54 -3.38
C PHE A 192 -7.28 -2.48 -1.84
N ALA A 193 -7.92 -1.48 -1.26
CA ALA A 193 -7.86 -1.21 0.16
C ALA A 193 -9.23 -1.25 0.83
N LEU A 194 -9.29 -1.90 1.99
CA LEU A 194 -10.45 -1.87 2.87
C LEU A 194 -10.33 -0.67 3.81
N LEU A 195 -11.41 0.09 3.98
CA LEU A 195 -11.50 1.22 4.88
C LEU A 195 -12.64 0.99 5.87
N VAL A 196 -12.34 1.10 7.16
CA VAL A 196 -13.32 1.04 8.24
C VAL A 196 -13.28 2.37 8.98
N ASP A 197 -14.33 3.18 8.79
CA ASP A 197 -14.44 4.48 9.43
C ASP A 197 -15.00 4.30 10.83
N LEU A 198 -14.22 4.68 11.83
CA LEU A 198 -14.66 4.66 13.22
C LEU A 198 -15.20 6.04 13.58
N PRO A 199 -16.38 6.13 14.20
CA PRO A 199 -16.88 7.40 14.67
C PRO A 199 -15.96 8.01 15.74
N GLU A 200 -16.21 9.26 16.08
CA GLU A 200 -15.51 9.90 17.19
C GLU A 200 -15.77 9.11 18.49
N LEU A 201 -14.76 8.41 18.95
CA LEU A 201 -14.80 7.57 20.16
C LEU A 201 -13.77 8.08 21.19
N PRO A 202 -14.05 7.91 22.49
CA PRO A 202 -13.12 8.30 23.55
C PRO A 202 -11.74 7.66 23.37
N CYS A 203 -10.67 8.48 23.44
CA CYS A 203 -9.31 8.00 23.27
C CYS A 203 -8.80 7.13 24.43
N ASN A 204 -9.45 7.18 25.59
CA ASN A 204 -9.14 6.35 26.75
C ASN A 204 -9.80 4.94 26.71
N GLN A 205 -10.47 4.60 25.62
CA GLN A 205 -11.09 3.30 25.40
C GLN A 205 -10.40 2.57 24.26
N GLU A 206 -10.20 1.28 24.44
CA GLU A 206 -9.69 0.38 23.41
C GLU A 206 -10.75 0.18 22.31
N LYS A 207 -10.28 0.08 21.06
CA LYS A 207 -11.11 -0.22 19.89
C LYS A 207 -10.54 -1.47 19.23
N VAL A 208 -11.34 -2.51 19.15
CA VAL A 208 -10.97 -3.81 18.57
C VAL A 208 -11.73 -3.99 17.26
N ILE A 209 -11.03 -3.95 16.17
CA ILE A 209 -11.57 -4.17 14.83
C ILE A 209 -11.22 -5.59 14.41
N LYS A 210 -12.25 -6.41 14.14
CA LYS A 210 -12.09 -7.76 13.61
C LYS A 210 -12.61 -7.84 12.19
N ILE A 211 -11.81 -8.39 11.30
CA ILE A 211 -12.10 -8.53 9.89
C ILE A 211 -12.00 -10.01 9.54
N ILE A 212 -13.06 -10.56 8.98
CA ILE A 212 -13.09 -11.94 8.48
C ILE A 212 -13.08 -11.90 6.95
N TYR A 213 -12.08 -12.51 6.36
CA TYR A 213 -11.96 -12.62 4.91
C TYR A 213 -12.54 -13.93 4.38
N PRO A 214 -12.90 -13.99 3.09
CA PRO A 214 -13.27 -15.25 2.45
C PRO A 214 -12.11 -16.25 2.52
N SER A 215 -12.45 -17.52 2.64
CA SER A 215 -11.48 -18.60 2.53
C SER A 215 -11.02 -18.74 1.09
N GLY A 216 -9.73 -18.97 0.89
CA GLY A 216 -9.09 -19.12 -0.41
C GLY A 216 -7.86 -18.21 -0.54
N LYS A 217 -6.97 -18.58 -1.44
CA LYS A 217 -5.81 -17.76 -1.77
C LYS A 217 -6.12 -16.94 -3.01
N VAL A 218 -6.00 -15.64 -2.90
CA VAL A 218 -6.02 -14.70 -4.02
C VAL A 218 -4.67 -13.99 -4.01
N ASP A 219 -4.02 -13.96 -5.15
CA ASP A 219 -2.72 -13.31 -5.27
C ASP A 219 -2.90 -11.80 -5.42
N MET A 220 -2.63 -11.10 -4.33
CA MET A 220 -2.64 -9.63 -4.27
C MET A 220 -1.24 -9.03 -4.47
N ASN A 221 -0.19 -9.87 -4.54
CA ASN A 221 1.17 -9.41 -4.61
C ASN A 221 1.48 -8.66 -5.91
N GLY A 222 1.77 -7.38 -5.82
CA GLY A 222 2.06 -6.53 -6.98
C GLY A 222 0.85 -6.20 -7.86
N LEU A 223 -0.36 -6.61 -7.47
CA LEU A 223 -1.59 -6.39 -8.25
C LEU A 223 -1.85 -4.91 -8.50
N LEU A 224 -1.63 -4.08 -7.49
CA LEU A 224 -1.82 -2.62 -7.56
C LEU A 224 -0.97 -2.01 -8.68
N GLY A 225 0.32 -2.31 -8.70
CA GLY A 225 1.25 -1.81 -9.73
C GLY A 225 0.93 -2.36 -11.11
N ALA A 226 0.69 -3.68 -11.21
CA ALA A 226 0.39 -4.32 -12.48
C ALA A 226 -0.89 -3.74 -13.11
N SER A 227 -1.98 -3.61 -12.35
CA SER A 227 -3.25 -3.06 -12.86
C SER A 227 -3.12 -1.59 -13.26
N LYS A 228 -2.50 -0.74 -12.42
CA LYS A 228 -2.28 0.69 -12.72
C LYS A 228 -1.41 0.89 -13.96
N ARG A 229 -0.32 0.12 -14.09
CA ARG A 229 0.59 0.21 -15.26
C ARG A 229 -0.09 -0.28 -16.54
N ILE A 230 -0.87 -1.36 -16.49
CA ILE A 230 -1.67 -1.83 -17.64
C ILE A 230 -2.67 -0.75 -18.07
N ALA A 231 -3.48 -0.23 -17.16
CA ALA A 231 -4.48 0.79 -17.47
C ALA A 231 -3.85 2.05 -18.08
N ARG A 232 -2.76 2.57 -17.48
CA ARG A 232 -2.00 3.71 -17.97
C ARG A 232 -1.43 3.46 -19.38
N SER A 233 -0.84 2.29 -19.60
CA SER A 233 -0.21 1.96 -20.89
C SER A 233 -1.26 1.76 -21.99
N MET A 234 -2.44 1.22 -21.66
CA MET A 234 -3.56 1.13 -22.60
C MET A 234 -4.08 2.52 -22.98
N GLU A 235 -4.19 3.43 -22.04
CA GLU A 235 -4.54 4.82 -22.30
C GLU A 235 -3.52 5.49 -23.27
N GLN A 236 -2.23 5.36 -22.98
CA GLN A 236 -1.17 5.87 -23.85
C GLN A 236 -1.18 5.22 -25.23
N LEU A 237 -1.54 3.94 -25.32
CA LEU A 237 -1.66 3.24 -26.61
C LEU A 237 -2.81 3.82 -27.47
N LYS A 238 -3.92 4.28 -26.86
CA LYS A 238 -4.97 5.02 -27.59
C LYS A 238 -4.46 6.33 -28.19
N TYR A 239 -3.63 7.07 -27.48
CA TYR A 239 -3.02 8.29 -28.02
C TYR A 239 -2.06 8.01 -29.18
N ARG A 240 -1.31 6.89 -29.14
CA ARG A 240 -0.41 6.46 -30.20
C ARG A 240 -1.14 5.87 -31.41
N ASN A 241 -2.32 5.34 -31.21
CA ASN A 241 -3.16 4.73 -32.23
C ASN A 241 -4.65 4.98 -31.93
N SER A 242 -5.14 6.12 -32.41
CA SER A 242 -6.53 6.56 -32.15
C SER A 242 -7.62 5.64 -32.73
N TYR A 243 -7.26 4.71 -33.61
CA TYR A 243 -8.20 3.74 -34.20
C TYR A 243 -8.16 2.37 -33.51
N ILE A 244 -7.38 2.23 -32.44
CA ILE A 244 -7.29 0.93 -31.76
C ILE A 244 -8.60 0.61 -31.07
N VAL A 245 -9.10 -0.59 -31.30
CA VAL A 245 -10.22 -1.17 -30.55
C VAL A 245 -9.66 -2.32 -29.72
N PHE A 246 -9.84 -2.26 -28.44
CA PHE A 246 -9.39 -3.33 -27.55
C PHE A 246 -10.32 -4.52 -27.62
N LYS A 247 -9.76 -5.70 -27.87
CA LYS A 247 -10.48 -6.96 -27.75
C LYS A 247 -10.82 -7.21 -26.27
N GLU A 248 -11.85 -8.02 -26.04
CA GLU A 248 -12.41 -8.25 -24.72
C GLU A 248 -11.35 -8.65 -23.67
N GLU A 249 -10.50 -9.61 -23.98
CA GLU A 249 -9.45 -10.10 -23.08
C GLU A 249 -8.50 -8.97 -22.65
N PHE A 250 -8.00 -8.20 -23.61
CA PHE A 250 -7.09 -7.11 -23.35
C PHE A 250 -7.81 -5.94 -22.66
N GLY A 251 -9.06 -5.65 -23.05
CA GLY A 251 -9.88 -4.63 -22.44
C GLY A 251 -10.15 -4.88 -20.96
N LYS A 252 -10.47 -6.12 -20.59
CA LYS A 252 -10.69 -6.55 -19.19
C LYS A 252 -9.48 -6.30 -18.29
N MET A 253 -8.26 -6.43 -18.81
CA MET A 253 -7.06 -6.14 -18.02
C MET A 253 -6.98 -4.67 -17.60
N GLY A 254 -7.33 -3.75 -18.49
CA GLY A 254 -7.26 -2.31 -18.20
C GLY A 254 -8.42 -1.79 -17.34
N SER A 255 -9.49 -2.55 -17.22
CA SER A 255 -10.68 -2.17 -16.43
C SER A 255 -10.89 -3.02 -15.17
N LEU A 256 -9.84 -3.69 -14.68
CA LEU A 256 -9.96 -4.54 -13.48
C LEU A 256 -10.54 -3.79 -12.29
N ASN A 257 -10.06 -2.59 -12.02
CA ASN A 257 -10.50 -1.80 -10.86
C ASN A 257 -12.00 -1.43 -10.98
N GLU A 258 -12.44 -1.04 -12.18
CA GLU A 258 -13.85 -0.79 -12.45
C GLU A 258 -14.69 -2.07 -12.28
N ALA A 259 -14.23 -3.20 -12.81
CA ALA A 259 -14.91 -4.47 -12.68
C ALA A 259 -15.08 -4.89 -11.21
N VAL A 260 -14.04 -4.73 -10.38
CA VAL A 260 -14.10 -4.96 -8.92
C VAL A 260 -15.09 -4.02 -8.25
N MET A 261 -15.17 -2.77 -8.66
CA MET A 261 -16.11 -1.80 -8.11
C MET A 261 -17.57 -2.17 -8.41
N TYR A 262 -17.86 -2.63 -9.65
CA TYR A 262 -19.23 -2.99 -10.07
C TYR A 262 -19.66 -4.39 -9.67
N ALA A 263 -18.71 -5.33 -9.55
CA ALA A 263 -18.98 -6.72 -9.18
C ALA A 263 -18.04 -7.19 -8.05
N PRO A 264 -18.13 -6.59 -6.87
CA PRO A 264 -17.18 -6.87 -5.78
C PRO A 264 -17.18 -8.34 -5.31
N SER A 265 -18.31 -9.02 -5.42
CA SER A 265 -18.40 -10.46 -5.09
C SER A 265 -17.59 -11.36 -6.04
N GLU A 266 -17.28 -10.87 -7.25
CA GLU A 266 -16.50 -11.60 -8.26
C GLU A 266 -15.00 -11.27 -8.18
N MET A 267 -14.59 -10.41 -7.26
CA MET A 267 -13.22 -9.96 -7.12
C MET A 267 -12.17 -11.08 -7.18
N PRO A 268 -12.32 -12.23 -6.49
CA PRO A 268 -11.34 -13.31 -6.59
C PRO A 268 -11.16 -13.86 -8.00
N ALA A 269 -12.27 -14.03 -8.74
CA ALA A 269 -12.26 -14.52 -10.11
C ALA A 269 -11.66 -13.49 -11.08
N LEU A 270 -12.04 -12.21 -10.93
CA LEU A 270 -11.51 -11.10 -11.72
C LEU A 270 -9.99 -10.97 -11.59
N ILE A 271 -9.48 -11.11 -10.37
CA ILE A 271 -8.02 -11.07 -10.10
C ILE A 271 -7.33 -12.29 -10.71
N ALA A 272 -7.93 -13.48 -10.60
CA ALA A 272 -7.36 -14.69 -11.20
C ALA A 272 -7.28 -14.59 -12.73
N ASP A 273 -8.32 -14.09 -13.38
CA ASP A 273 -8.36 -13.86 -14.82
C ASP A 273 -7.35 -12.79 -15.26
N PHE A 274 -7.20 -11.71 -14.46
CA PHE A 274 -6.18 -10.68 -14.70
C PHE A 274 -4.79 -11.28 -14.69
N TRP A 275 -4.42 -12.03 -13.64
CA TRP A 275 -3.10 -12.63 -13.53
C TRP A 275 -2.83 -13.65 -14.62
N LYS A 276 -3.83 -14.45 -15.01
CA LYS A 276 -3.70 -15.36 -16.15
C LYS A 276 -3.31 -14.59 -17.41
N SER A 277 -4.05 -13.53 -17.75
CA SER A 277 -3.76 -12.71 -18.93
C SER A 277 -2.43 -11.96 -18.79
N TYR A 278 -2.07 -11.49 -17.58
CA TYR A 278 -0.81 -10.79 -17.31
C TYR A 278 0.41 -11.70 -17.51
N HIS A 279 0.36 -12.94 -17.05
CA HIS A 279 1.45 -13.91 -17.27
C HIS A 279 1.62 -14.28 -18.75
N GLU A 280 0.54 -14.26 -19.52
CA GLU A 280 0.53 -14.53 -20.97
C GLU A 280 0.58 -13.22 -21.79
N LEU A 281 0.95 -12.08 -21.21
CA LEU A 281 0.82 -10.77 -21.84
C LEU A 281 1.39 -10.69 -23.26
N PRO A 282 2.59 -11.22 -23.59
CA PRO A 282 3.07 -11.21 -24.97
C PRO A 282 2.08 -11.85 -25.96
N SER A 283 1.48 -12.98 -25.60
CA SER A 283 0.47 -13.67 -26.42
C SER A 283 -0.86 -12.90 -26.49
N VAL A 284 -1.24 -12.22 -25.40
CA VAL A 284 -2.43 -11.33 -25.37
C VAL A 284 -2.24 -10.17 -26.35
N LEU A 285 -1.06 -9.56 -26.38
CA LEU A 285 -0.73 -8.46 -27.31
C LEU A 285 -0.72 -8.92 -28.76
N GLU A 286 -0.25 -10.14 -29.03
CA GLU A 286 -0.32 -10.77 -30.36
C GLU A 286 -1.77 -11.01 -30.78
N ARG A 287 -2.59 -11.61 -29.91
CA ARG A 287 -4.03 -11.80 -30.15
C ARG A 287 -4.77 -10.48 -30.34
N GLN A 288 -4.34 -9.42 -29.64
CA GLN A 288 -4.83 -8.04 -29.84
C GLN A 288 -4.54 -7.53 -31.25
N GLY A 289 -3.48 -8.02 -31.89
CA GLY A 289 -3.05 -7.62 -33.23
C GLY A 289 -2.16 -6.38 -33.21
N LEU A 290 -1.39 -6.14 -32.13
CA LEU A 290 -0.42 -5.08 -32.07
C LEU A 290 0.77 -5.38 -32.99
N LYS A 291 1.32 -4.34 -33.62
CA LYS A 291 2.59 -4.44 -34.32
C LYS A 291 3.71 -4.74 -33.32
N SER A 292 4.78 -5.43 -33.76
CA SER A 292 5.90 -5.83 -32.91
C SER A 292 6.48 -4.66 -32.10
N GLU A 293 6.64 -3.49 -32.71
CA GLU A 293 7.13 -2.28 -32.05
C GLU A 293 6.17 -1.82 -30.92
N GLN A 294 4.87 -1.83 -31.17
CA GLN A 294 3.85 -1.46 -30.17
C GLN A 294 3.79 -2.47 -29.02
N ALA A 295 3.91 -3.77 -29.31
CA ALA A 295 3.94 -4.82 -28.30
C ALA A 295 5.22 -4.69 -27.42
N THR A 296 6.37 -4.49 -28.02
CA THR A 296 7.63 -4.27 -27.29
C THR A 296 7.54 -3.04 -26.39
N TRP A 297 7.05 -1.93 -26.93
CA TRP A 297 6.83 -0.73 -26.12
C TRP A 297 5.86 -0.98 -24.96
N PHE A 298 4.75 -1.70 -25.19
CA PHE A 298 3.76 -1.98 -24.15
C PHE A 298 4.36 -2.83 -23.03
N LEU A 299 5.11 -3.88 -23.36
CA LEU A 299 5.78 -4.72 -22.36
C LEU A 299 6.78 -3.91 -21.50
N GLN A 300 7.51 -2.98 -22.12
CA GLN A 300 8.40 -2.08 -21.38
C GLN A 300 7.61 -1.11 -20.50
N SER A 301 6.52 -0.55 -21.01
CA SER A 301 5.71 0.44 -20.28
C SER A 301 4.94 -0.13 -19.08
N VAL A 302 4.77 -1.44 -19.00
CA VAL A 302 4.19 -2.10 -17.81
C VAL A 302 5.25 -2.78 -16.93
N CYS A 303 6.55 -2.63 -17.28
CA CYS A 303 7.67 -3.29 -16.61
C CYS A 303 7.46 -4.82 -16.49
N TRP A 304 6.96 -5.43 -17.59
CA TRP A 304 6.64 -6.85 -17.59
C TRP A 304 7.88 -7.72 -17.40
N GLY A 305 7.79 -8.71 -16.50
CA GLY A 305 8.91 -9.58 -16.15
C GLY A 305 9.82 -9.03 -15.04
N GLU A 306 9.57 -7.83 -14.53
CA GLU A 306 10.24 -7.31 -13.33
C GLU A 306 9.80 -8.12 -12.10
N LYS A 307 10.76 -8.64 -11.33
CA LYS A 307 10.53 -9.52 -10.16
C LYS A 307 10.94 -8.85 -8.86
#